data_81d2d746e560bcf0ddd38fe4d96099cf
#
_entry.id   81d2d746e560bcf0ddd38fe4d96099cf
#
_cell.length_a   1.000
_cell.length_b   1.000
_cell.length_c   1.000
_cell.angle_alpha   90.00
_cell.angle_beta   90.00
_cell.angle_gamma   90.00
#
_symmetry.space_group_name_H-M   'P 1'
#
loop_
_entity.id
_entity.type
_entity.pdbx_description
1 polymer ?
#
loop_
_entity_poly.entity_id
_entity_poly.type
_entity_poly.pdbx_seq_one_letter_code
_entity_poly.pdbx_strand_id
1 'polypeptide(L)'
;MAKQLFEWDYSSYPGAKTYPHLFSPIEIGNLIVPNRIKYAATEDNLNQHDGFVTDADVEYMRRRAEGVVGGLCFMQGVYMDPARKGQGYVGQAAAWDDKY
;
A
#
# COMPACT_ATOMS: atom_id res chain seq x y z
N MET A 1 -5.29 20.60 11.95
CA MET A 1 -5.18 20.91 10.51
C MET A 1 -4.62 19.69 9.78
N ALA A 2 -5.25 19.28 8.70
CA ALA A 2 -4.79 18.14 7.93
C ALA A 2 -3.43 18.41 7.27
N LYS A 3 -2.55 17.39 7.23
CA LYS A 3 -1.17 17.50 6.80
C LYS A 3 -0.96 16.84 5.44
N GLN A 4 -0.35 17.58 4.52
CA GLN A 4 0.19 17.03 3.28
C GLN A 4 1.59 16.46 3.55
N LEU A 5 1.82 15.19 3.20
CA LEU A 5 3.08 14.50 3.50
C LEU A 5 4.12 14.61 2.38
N PHE A 6 3.67 14.84 1.14
CA PHE A 6 4.52 14.94 -0.05
C PHE A 6 3.86 15.79 -1.13
N GLU A 7 4.65 16.32 -2.05
CA GLU A 7 4.15 17.03 -3.22
C GLU A 7 3.70 16.05 -4.31
N TRP A 8 2.68 16.43 -5.08
CA TRP A 8 2.20 15.68 -6.24
C TRP A 8 1.79 16.60 -7.37
N ASP A 9 1.92 16.10 -8.60
CA ASP A 9 1.45 16.77 -9.81
C ASP A 9 0.88 15.74 -10.80
N TYR A 10 -0.38 15.88 -11.13
CA TYR A 10 -1.10 15.03 -12.08
C TYR A 10 -1.27 15.67 -13.46
N SER A 11 -0.63 16.80 -13.73
CA SER A 11 -0.80 17.54 -15.00
C SER A 11 -0.44 16.71 -16.24
N SER A 12 0.50 15.78 -16.12
CA SER A 12 0.94 14.86 -17.17
C SER A 12 0.03 13.64 -17.38
N TYR A 13 -0.92 13.41 -16.47
CA TYR A 13 -1.81 12.25 -16.54
C TYR A 13 -3.05 12.56 -17.38
N PRO A 14 -3.27 11.90 -18.53
CA PRO A 14 -4.46 12.15 -19.36
C PRO A 14 -5.77 11.93 -18.60
N GLY A 15 -5.80 10.93 -17.72
CA GLY A 15 -6.96 10.63 -16.90
C GLY A 15 -7.35 11.74 -15.92
N ALA A 16 -6.41 12.58 -15.49
CA ALA A 16 -6.72 13.69 -14.58
C ALA A 16 -7.64 14.74 -15.21
N LYS A 17 -7.54 14.95 -16.53
CA LYS A 17 -8.44 15.83 -17.28
C LYS A 17 -9.82 15.21 -17.50
N THR A 18 -9.85 13.90 -17.76
CA THR A 18 -11.10 13.16 -18.02
C THR A 18 -11.89 12.93 -16.74
N TYR A 19 -11.19 12.67 -15.63
CA TYR A 19 -11.78 12.31 -14.33
C TYR A 19 -11.28 13.23 -13.20
N PRO A 20 -11.58 14.53 -13.24
CA PRO A 20 -11.02 15.51 -12.32
C PRO A 20 -11.35 15.22 -10.83
N HIS A 21 -12.51 14.65 -10.55
CA HIS A 21 -12.88 14.29 -9.18
C HIS A 21 -12.04 13.13 -8.64
N LEU A 22 -11.67 12.16 -9.47
CA LEU A 22 -10.84 11.03 -9.08
C LEU A 22 -9.42 11.48 -8.68
N PHE A 23 -8.92 12.51 -9.35
CA PHE A 23 -7.60 13.09 -9.13
C PHE A 23 -7.62 14.32 -8.22
N SER A 24 -8.72 14.58 -7.52
CA SER A 24 -8.79 15.64 -6.52
C SER A 24 -8.38 15.14 -5.13
N PRO A 25 -7.68 15.98 -4.34
CA PRO A 25 -7.29 15.59 -3.00
C PRO A 25 -8.50 15.39 -2.07
N ILE A 26 -8.28 14.63 -1.01
CA ILE A 26 -9.27 14.38 0.04
C ILE A 26 -8.60 14.36 1.41
N GLU A 27 -9.27 14.91 2.42
CA GLU A 27 -8.85 14.78 3.80
C GLU A 27 -9.35 13.46 4.40
N ILE A 28 -8.44 12.70 5.02
CA ILE A 28 -8.75 11.49 5.77
C ILE A 28 -8.11 11.63 7.16
N GLY A 29 -8.93 11.90 8.17
CA GLY A 29 -8.45 12.23 9.50
C GLY A 29 -7.59 13.51 9.47
N ASN A 30 -6.32 13.39 9.80
CA ASN A 30 -5.36 14.50 9.81
C ASN A 30 -4.39 14.49 8.61
N LEU A 31 -4.71 13.75 7.56
CA LEU A 31 -3.89 13.63 6.36
C LEU A 31 -4.64 14.16 5.13
N ILE A 32 -3.92 14.82 4.24
CA ILE A 32 -4.38 15.15 2.89
C ILE A 32 -3.82 14.09 1.95
N VAL A 33 -4.70 13.31 1.33
CA VAL A 33 -4.38 12.28 0.34
C VAL A 33 -4.55 12.88 -1.07
N PRO A 34 -3.59 12.67 -1.99
CA PRO A 34 -3.52 13.43 -3.24
C PRO A 34 -4.62 13.11 -4.26
N ASN A 35 -5.24 11.96 -4.17
CA ASN A 35 -6.31 11.54 -5.07
C ASN A 35 -7.29 10.60 -4.37
N ARG A 36 -8.32 10.17 -5.06
CA ARG A 36 -9.37 9.30 -4.53
C ARG A 36 -9.20 7.83 -4.95
N ILE A 37 -7.98 7.44 -5.30
CA ILE A 37 -7.63 6.07 -5.66
C ILE A 37 -6.91 5.41 -4.49
N LYS A 38 -7.44 4.28 -4.05
CA LYS A 38 -6.83 3.45 -3.00
C LYS A 38 -6.35 2.14 -3.61
N TYR A 39 -5.08 1.79 -3.37
CA TYR A 39 -4.60 0.43 -3.60
C TYR A 39 -5.00 -0.43 -2.40
N ALA A 40 -5.95 -1.33 -2.61
CA ALA A 40 -6.44 -2.21 -1.56
C ALA A 40 -5.40 -3.26 -1.17
N ALA A 41 -5.51 -3.81 0.04
CA ALA A 41 -4.69 -4.94 0.49
C ALA A 41 -4.83 -6.10 -0.51
N THR A 42 -3.73 -6.50 -1.10
CA THR A 42 -3.67 -7.54 -2.15
C THR A 42 -2.59 -8.55 -1.78
N GLU A 43 -2.95 -9.80 -1.76
CA GLU A 43 -2.03 -10.90 -1.48
C GLU A 43 -1.07 -11.08 -2.67
N ASP A 44 0.23 -10.99 -2.45
CA ASP A 44 1.26 -11.06 -3.50
C ASP A 44 2.07 -12.34 -3.50
N ASN A 45 2.06 -13.08 -2.39
CA ASN A 45 2.75 -14.35 -2.24
C ASN A 45 4.29 -14.28 -2.46
N LEU A 46 4.89 -13.13 -2.17
CA LEU A 46 6.31 -12.85 -2.44
C LEU A 46 7.23 -13.07 -1.24
N ASN A 47 6.69 -13.32 -0.04
CA ASN A 47 7.48 -13.45 1.18
C ASN A 47 7.98 -14.88 1.41
N GLN A 48 8.89 -15.04 2.36
CA GLN A 48 9.41 -16.36 2.73
C GLN A 48 8.32 -17.22 3.41
N HIS A 49 8.51 -18.52 3.40
CA HIS A 49 7.56 -19.48 3.99
C HIS A 49 7.36 -19.27 5.50
N ASP A 50 8.36 -18.74 6.18
CA ASP A 50 8.32 -18.42 7.61
C ASP A 50 7.86 -16.99 7.92
N GLY A 51 7.48 -16.22 6.89
CA GLY A 51 6.86 -14.92 7.02
C GLY A 51 7.81 -13.73 6.94
N PHE A 52 9.12 -13.94 6.74
CA PHE A 52 10.04 -12.82 6.51
C PHE A 52 9.74 -12.12 5.20
N VAL A 53 9.68 -10.78 5.26
CA VAL A 53 9.50 -9.92 4.09
C VAL A 53 10.74 -10.02 3.19
N THR A 54 10.52 -10.08 1.89
CA THR A 54 11.57 -10.14 0.88
C THR A 54 11.74 -8.80 0.15
N ASP A 55 12.90 -8.63 -0.49
CA ASP A 55 13.14 -7.47 -1.36
C ASP A 55 12.13 -7.41 -2.53
N ALA A 56 11.62 -8.57 -2.96
CA ALA A 56 10.60 -8.64 -4.01
C ALA A 56 9.27 -8.02 -3.55
N ASP A 57 8.85 -8.25 -2.31
CA ASP A 57 7.64 -7.63 -1.74
C ASP A 57 7.84 -6.12 -1.56
N VAL A 58 8.99 -5.71 -1.03
CA VAL A 58 9.33 -4.28 -0.88
C VAL A 58 9.30 -3.57 -2.23
N GLU A 59 9.91 -4.15 -3.28
CA GLU A 59 9.92 -3.59 -4.63
C GLU A 59 8.52 -3.56 -5.26
N TYR A 60 7.72 -4.58 -5.01
CA TYR A 60 6.32 -4.64 -5.43
C TYR A 60 5.52 -3.46 -4.87
N MET A 61 5.65 -3.17 -3.57
CA MET A 61 4.98 -2.04 -2.92
C MET A 61 5.56 -0.70 -3.36
N ARG A 62 6.90 -0.61 -3.53
CA ARG A 62 7.55 0.61 -4.02
C ARG A 62 7.00 1.06 -5.36
N ARG A 63 6.83 0.16 -6.32
CA ARG A 63 6.26 0.47 -7.64
C ARG A 63 4.83 0.98 -7.56
N ARG A 64 4.03 0.48 -6.62
CA ARG A 64 2.66 0.97 -6.40
C ARG A 64 2.66 2.34 -5.74
N ALA A 65 3.54 2.54 -4.76
CA ALA A 65 3.67 3.82 -4.07
C ALA A 65 4.16 4.95 -4.99
N GLU A 66 5.00 4.65 -5.97
CA GLU A 66 5.47 5.62 -6.96
C GLU A 66 4.43 5.95 -8.04
N GLY A 67 3.39 5.12 -8.20
CA GLY A 67 2.33 5.34 -9.18
C GLY A 67 1.20 6.25 -8.67
N VAL A 68 0.17 6.38 -9.49
CA VAL A 68 -1.04 7.15 -9.15
C VAL A 68 -1.71 6.67 -7.86
N VAL A 69 -1.65 5.37 -7.59
CA VAL A 69 -2.26 4.76 -6.39
C VAL A 69 -1.43 4.98 -5.12
N GLY A 70 -0.25 5.59 -5.23
CA GLY A 70 0.65 5.85 -4.09
C GLY A 70 0.09 6.80 -3.05
N GLY A 71 -1.01 7.51 -3.34
CA GLY A 71 -1.68 8.37 -2.37
C GLY A 71 -2.22 7.63 -1.16
N LEU A 72 -2.71 6.40 -1.33
CA LEU A 72 -3.18 5.53 -0.27
C LEU A 72 -2.98 4.07 -0.66
N CYS A 73 -1.86 3.50 -0.22
CA CYS A 73 -1.52 2.10 -0.43
C CYS A 73 -1.71 1.29 0.85
N PHE A 74 -2.33 0.11 0.72
CA PHE A 74 -2.41 -0.88 1.78
C PHE A 74 -1.55 -2.08 1.42
N MET A 75 -0.78 -2.56 2.38
CA MET A 75 -0.06 -3.82 2.26
C MET A 75 -1.03 -5.00 2.26
N GLN A 76 -0.53 -6.18 1.92
CA GLN A 76 -1.26 -7.43 2.03
C GLN A 76 -1.69 -7.73 3.48
N GLY A 77 -2.57 -8.71 3.65
CA GLY A 77 -2.87 -9.26 4.97
C GLY A 77 -1.64 -9.94 5.57
N VAL A 78 -1.48 -9.84 6.89
CA VAL A 78 -0.39 -10.46 7.64
C VAL A 78 -0.93 -11.44 8.69
N TYR A 79 -0.16 -12.44 9.07
CA TYR A 79 -0.55 -13.34 10.16
C TYR A 79 0.19 -13.01 11.46
N MET A 80 -0.49 -13.22 12.60
CA MET A 80 -0.08 -12.79 13.92
C MET A 80 0.23 -13.98 14.87
N ASP A 81 0.34 -15.20 14.35
CA ASP A 81 0.50 -16.41 15.15
C ASP A 81 1.87 -17.06 14.91
N PRO A 82 2.74 -17.18 15.93
CA PRO A 82 4.04 -17.83 15.81
C PRO A 82 3.95 -19.31 15.39
N ALA A 83 2.83 -19.98 15.69
CA ALA A 83 2.60 -21.37 15.26
C ALA A 83 2.11 -21.45 13.80
N ARG A 84 1.96 -20.33 13.11
CA ARG A 84 1.48 -20.22 11.74
C ARG A 84 0.08 -20.80 11.47
N LYS A 85 -0.71 -21.01 12.50
CA LYS A 85 -2.10 -21.50 12.35
C LYS A 85 -3.02 -20.50 11.67
N GLY A 86 -2.69 -19.19 11.79
CA GLY A 86 -3.40 -18.10 11.13
C GLY A 86 -2.84 -17.74 9.76
N GLN A 87 -1.79 -18.41 9.29
CA GLN A 87 -1.24 -18.18 7.95
C GLN A 87 -2.23 -18.66 6.88
N GLY A 88 -2.68 -17.74 6.05
CA GLY A 88 -3.68 -18.03 5.02
C GLY A 88 -3.11 -18.71 3.78
N TYR A 89 -1.83 -18.48 3.47
CA TYR A 89 -1.14 -19.07 2.33
C TYR A 89 0.38 -19.01 2.53
N VAL A 90 1.11 -19.83 1.80
CA VAL A 90 2.57 -19.82 1.77
C VAL A 90 3.06 -18.52 1.13
N GLY A 91 3.99 -17.82 1.78
CA GLY A 91 4.48 -16.51 1.32
C GLY A 91 3.70 -15.31 1.89
N GLN A 92 2.77 -15.53 2.81
CA GLN A 92 2.16 -14.44 3.58
C GLN A 92 3.16 -13.89 4.60
N ALA A 93 3.24 -12.56 4.73
CA ALA A 93 4.09 -11.92 5.72
C ALA A 93 3.61 -12.17 7.15
N ALA A 94 4.56 -12.29 8.09
CA ALA A 94 4.28 -12.34 9.52
C ALA A 94 4.34 -10.94 10.16
N ALA A 95 3.62 -10.75 11.26
CA ALA A 95 3.69 -9.53 12.07
C ALA A 95 3.47 -9.82 13.57
N TRP A 96 3.91 -10.97 14.05
CA TRP A 96 3.75 -11.35 15.46
C TRP A 96 5.00 -11.05 16.31
N ASP A 97 6.09 -10.58 15.70
CA ASP A 97 7.35 -10.26 16.36
C ASP A 97 8.03 -9.15 15.55
N ASP A 98 8.75 -8.26 16.23
CA ASP A 98 9.43 -7.10 15.61
C ASP A 98 10.56 -7.48 14.63
N LYS A 99 10.96 -8.72 14.59
CA LYS A 99 11.97 -9.22 13.64
C LYS A 99 11.46 -9.41 12.20
N TYR A 100 10.13 -9.37 11.99
CA TYR A 100 9.51 -9.51 10.67
C TYR A 100 9.28 -8.19 9.97
#